data_33c271fdac0969f1a18a57263afd473f
#
_entry.id   33c271fdac0969f1a18a57263afd473f
#
_cell.length_a   1.000
_cell.length_b   1.000
_cell.length_c   1.000
_cell.angle_alpha   90.00
_cell.angle_beta   90.00
_cell.angle_gamma   90.00
#
_symmetry.space_group_name_H-M   'P 1'
#
loop_
_entity.id
_entity.type
_entity.pdbx_description
1 polymer ?
#
loop_
_entity_poly.entity_id
_entity_poly.type
_entity_poly.pdbx_seq_one_letter_code
_entity_poly.pdbx_strand_id
1 'polypeptide(L)'
;MLNPVDPTTTPAWKRLTDLHDTMTPDLRAWFADDPERAERFSYELGDLYVDLSKNLLTDDVRDALAELAEQVDVPGRRDAMYAGDHINITEDRGFFHLPDLLCLPLFRYFHHRIRCAAVKKDDAFVEQ
;
A
#
# COMPACT_ATOMS: atom_id res chain seq x y z
N MET A 1 11.46 15.66 -11.39
CA MET A 1 11.33 15.81 -9.92
C MET A 1 9.86 15.73 -9.59
N LEU A 2 9.43 14.77 -8.79
CA LEU A 2 8.02 14.60 -8.40
C LEU A 2 7.66 15.72 -7.41
N ASN A 3 6.60 16.49 -7.71
CA ASN A 3 6.12 17.49 -6.77
C ASN A 3 5.50 16.80 -5.53
N PRO A 4 5.84 17.24 -4.31
CA PRO A 4 5.22 16.71 -3.12
C PRO A 4 3.73 17.10 -3.10
N VAL A 5 2.87 16.12 -2.81
CA VAL A 5 1.44 16.34 -2.57
C VAL A 5 1.21 16.27 -1.07
N ASP A 6 0.60 17.29 -0.50
CA ASP A 6 0.15 17.23 0.89
C ASP A 6 -1.08 16.31 0.97
N PRO A 7 -0.96 15.14 1.64
CA PRO A 7 -2.04 14.19 1.72
C PRO A 7 -3.30 14.76 2.39
N THR A 8 -3.12 15.71 3.32
CA THR A 8 -4.25 16.30 4.09
C THR A 8 -5.18 17.15 3.24
N THR A 9 -4.73 17.58 2.05
CA THR A 9 -5.52 18.37 1.11
C THR A 9 -6.33 17.52 0.12
N THR A 10 -6.16 16.21 0.16
CA THR A 10 -6.80 15.30 -0.80
C THR A 10 -8.23 14.92 -0.41
N PRO A 11 -9.11 14.64 -1.37
CA PRO A 11 -10.45 14.12 -1.11
C PRO A 11 -10.46 12.81 -0.31
N ALA A 12 -9.49 11.92 -0.58
CA ALA A 12 -9.37 10.65 0.13
C ALA A 12 -9.03 10.84 1.61
N TRP A 13 -8.19 11.82 1.96
CA TRP A 13 -7.92 12.17 3.35
C TRP A 13 -9.19 12.63 4.07
N LYS A 14 -9.97 13.49 3.40
CA LYS A 14 -11.24 13.94 3.96
C LYS A 14 -12.19 12.76 4.19
N ARG A 15 -12.32 11.84 3.24
CA ARG A 15 -13.11 10.62 3.38
C ARG A 15 -12.64 9.78 4.56
N LEU A 16 -11.33 9.62 4.77
CA LEU A 16 -10.77 8.91 5.93
C LEU A 16 -11.12 9.60 7.25
N THR A 17 -11.09 10.94 7.29
CA THR A 17 -11.48 11.71 8.47
C THR A 17 -12.97 11.49 8.79
N ASP A 18 -13.84 11.58 7.78
CA ASP A 18 -15.28 11.37 7.95
C ASP A 18 -15.56 9.92 8.43
N LEU A 19 -14.85 8.92 7.89
CA LEU A 19 -14.94 7.52 8.34
C LEU A 19 -14.47 7.36 9.79
N HIS A 20 -13.37 7.99 10.17
CA HIS A 20 -12.85 7.97 11.54
C HIS A 20 -13.87 8.55 12.53
N ASP A 21 -14.47 9.68 12.21
CA ASP A 21 -15.39 10.40 13.10
C ASP A 21 -16.72 9.66 13.30
N THR A 22 -17.10 8.83 12.32
CA THR A 22 -18.34 8.04 12.37
C THR A 22 -18.13 6.59 12.86
N MET A 23 -16.87 6.11 12.88
CA MET A 23 -16.55 4.74 13.24
C MET A 23 -16.69 4.52 14.75
N THR A 24 -17.40 3.45 15.13
CA THR A 24 -17.38 2.92 16.49
C THR A 24 -16.57 1.63 16.50
N PRO A 25 -15.29 1.65 16.93
CA PRO A 25 -14.43 0.49 16.85
C PRO A 25 -14.84 -0.58 17.88
N ASP A 26 -15.32 -1.71 17.40
CA ASP A 26 -15.55 -2.91 18.22
C ASP A 26 -15.11 -4.17 17.44
N LEU A 27 -13.85 -4.55 17.64
CA LEU A 27 -13.28 -5.72 16.98
C LEU A 27 -14.02 -7.02 17.31
N ARG A 28 -14.59 -7.14 18.53
CA ARG A 28 -15.33 -8.34 18.91
C ARG A 28 -16.62 -8.47 18.13
N ALA A 29 -17.35 -7.36 18.00
CA ALA A 29 -18.54 -7.30 17.17
C ALA A 29 -18.18 -7.58 15.70
N TRP A 30 -17.13 -6.96 15.17
CA TRP A 30 -16.70 -7.17 13.77
C TRP A 30 -16.32 -8.61 13.45
N PHE A 31 -15.68 -9.33 14.38
CA PHE A 31 -15.40 -10.76 14.20
C PHE A 31 -16.62 -11.66 14.40
N ALA A 32 -17.60 -11.23 15.19
CA ALA A 32 -18.86 -11.96 15.34
C ALA A 32 -19.75 -11.81 14.09
N ASP A 33 -19.77 -10.60 13.49
CA ASP A 33 -20.56 -10.28 12.30
C ASP A 33 -19.94 -10.84 11.01
N ASP A 34 -18.60 -10.97 10.97
CA ASP A 34 -17.85 -11.47 9.83
C ASP A 34 -16.84 -12.54 10.27
N PRO A 35 -17.25 -13.82 10.28
CA PRO A 35 -16.36 -14.94 10.63
C PRO A 35 -15.16 -15.11 9.67
N GLU A 36 -15.28 -14.64 8.42
CA GLU A 36 -14.23 -14.69 7.40
C GLU A 36 -13.29 -13.48 7.44
N ARG A 37 -13.47 -12.57 8.40
CA ARG A 37 -12.67 -11.36 8.52
C ARG A 37 -11.16 -11.62 8.53
N ALA A 38 -10.71 -12.66 9.22
CA ALA A 38 -9.29 -13.01 9.26
C ALA A 38 -8.74 -13.34 7.87
N GLU A 39 -9.49 -14.06 7.06
CA GLU A 39 -9.10 -14.44 5.70
C GLU A 39 -9.14 -13.23 4.76
N ARG A 40 -10.19 -12.42 4.82
CA ARG A 40 -10.35 -11.23 3.97
C ARG A 40 -9.30 -10.15 4.18
N PHE A 41 -8.78 -10.00 5.40
CA PHE A 41 -7.77 -9.00 5.75
C PHE A 41 -6.39 -9.59 5.97
N SER A 42 -6.14 -10.81 5.48
CA SER A 42 -4.82 -11.43 5.43
C SER A 42 -4.31 -11.49 4.00
N TYR A 43 -3.03 -11.25 3.84
CA TYR A 43 -2.37 -11.18 2.54
C TYR A 43 -1.10 -12.01 2.55
N GLU A 44 -0.87 -12.77 1.47
CA GLU A 44 0.35 -13.54 1.26
C GLU A 44 1.11 -13.01 0.04
N LEU A 45 2.40 -12.80 0.21
CA LEU A 45 3.29 -12.39 -0.86
C LEU A 45 4.62 -13.16 -0.75
N GLY A 46 4.72 -14.26 -1.45
CA GLY A 46 5.85 -15.20 -1.31
C GLY A 46 5.93 -15.75 0.12
N ASP A 47 7.01 -15.48 0.82
CA ASP A 47 7.22 -15.93 2.20
C ASP A 47 6.69 -14.92 3.25
N LEU A 48 6.12 -13.81 2.80
CA LEU A 48 5.54 -12.80 3.67
C LEU A 48 4.05 -13.05 3.87
N TYR A 49 3.63 -13.19 5.13
CA TYR A 49 2.23 -13.24 5.54
C TYR A 49 1.91 -12.02 6.40
N VAL A 50 0.85 -11.29 6.04
CA VAL A 50 0.40 -10.09 6.75
C VAL A 50 -1.05 -10.25 7.17
N ASP A 51 -1.32 -10.25 8.46
CA ASP A 51 -2.67 -10.27 9.04
C ASP A 51 -3.05 -8.87 9.55
N LEU A 52 -3.97 -8.21 8.87
CA LEU A 52 -4.52 -6.90 9.23
C LEU A 52 -5.90 -7.01 9.88
N SER A 53 -6.42 -8.21 10.13
CA SER A 53 -7.77 -8.44 10.63
C SER A 53 -8.04 -7.81 12.00
N LYS A 54 -7.00 -7.62 12.81
CA LYS A 54 -7.07 -7.03 14.16
C LYS A 54 -6.83 -5.52 14.17
N ASN A 55 -6.60 -4.92 13.00
CA ASN A 55 -6.54 -3.47 12.88
C ASN A 55 -7.96 -2.89 12.76
N LEU A 56 -8.09 -1.59 13.01
CA LEU A 56 -9.34 -0.85 12.81
C LEU A 56 -9.57 -0.61 11.32
N LEU A 57 -9.60 -1.68 10.54
CA LEU A 57 -9.72 -1.70 9.10
C LEU A 57 -11.09 -2.27 8.70
N THR A 58 -11.84 -1.50 7.94
CA THR A 58 -13.05 -1.92 7.21
C THR A 58 -12.77 -1.87 5.72
N ASP A 59 -13.66 -2.42 4.90
CA ASP A 59 -13.52 -2.31 3.44
C ASP A 59 -13.49 -0.84 2.99
N ASP A 60 -14.37 0.00 3.55
CA ASP A 60 -14.41 1.44 3.23
C ASP A 60 -13.10 2.16 3.59
N VAL A 61 -12.50 1.81 4.73
CA VAL A 61 -11.21 2.38 5.15
C VAL A 61 -10.09 1.88 4.24
N ARG A 62 -10.07 0.59 3.90
CA ARG A 62 -9.09 0.03 2.96
C ARG A 62 -9.15 0.74 1.60
N ASP A 63 -10.34 0.90 1.07
CA ASP A 63 -10.56 1.51 -0.24
C ASP A 63 -10.18 3.00 -0.21
N ALA A 64 -10.51 3.73 0.86
CA ALA A 64 -10.09 5.12 1.03
C ALA A 64 -8.57 5.27 1.20
N LEU A 65 -7.89 4.32 1.85
CA LEU A 65 -6.42 4.29 1.94
C LEU A 65 -5.77 4.00 0.58
N ALA A 66 -6.35 3.10 -0.22
CA ALA A 66 -5.89 2.84 -1.58
C ALA A 66 -6.05 4.09 -2.47
N GLU A 67 -7.21 4.74 -2.39
CA GLU A 67 -7.48 6.00 -3.09
C GLU A 67 -6.51 7.10 -2.68
N LEU A 68 -6.20 7.22 -1.39
CA LEU A 68 -5.18 8.17 -0.90
C LEU A 68 -3.81 7.86 -1.50
N ALA A 69 -3.40 6.59 -1.54
CA ALA A 69 -2.12 6.20 -2.12
C ALA A 69 -2.01 6.59 -3.60
N GLU A 70 -3.09 6.46 -4.36
CA GLU A 70 -3.16 6.92 -5.75
C GLU A 70 -3.07 8.46 -5.84
N GLN A 71 -3.83 9.18 -5.01
CA GLN A 71 -3.87 10.65 -5.05
C GLN A 71 -2.54 11.31 -4.68
N VAL A 72 -1.73 10.66 -3.83
CA VAL A 72 -0.38 11.15 -3.49
C VAL A 72 0.73 10.50 -4.33
N ASP A 73 0.34 9.73 -5.35
CA ASP A 73 1.25 9.07 -6.30
C ASP A 73 2.29 8.15 -5.62
N VAL A 74 1.85 7.29 -4.68
CA VAL A 74 2.72 6.29 -4.06
C VAL A 74 3.37 5.37 -5.10
N PRO A 75 2.65 4.88 -6.13
CA PRO A 75 3.28 4.05 -7.17
C PRO A 75 4.42 4.76 -7.91
N GLY A 76 4.21 5.99 -8.36
CA GLY A 76 5.24 6.75 -9.06
C GLY A 76 6.44 7.10 -8.17
N ARG A 77 6.19 7.41 -6.88
CA ARG A 77 7.27 7.64 -5.91
C ARG A 77 8.07 6.38 -5.62
N ARG A 78 7.41 5.24 -5.52
CA ARG A 78 8.08 3.94 -5.39
C ARG A 78 8.98 3.68 -6.61
N ASP A 79 8.46 3.89 -7.81
CA ASP A 79 9.22 3.62 -9.04
C ASP A 79 10.42 4.59 -9.16
N ALA A 80 10.25 5.87 -8.80
CA ALA A 80 11.32 6.85 -8.72
C ALA A 80 12.39 6.45 -7.66
N MET A 81 11.95 5.96 -6.49
CA MET A 81 12.86 5.45 -5.46
C MET A 81 13.72 4.32 -5.99
N TYR A 82 13.13 3.36 -6.71
CA TYR A 82 13.86 2.25 -7.31
C TYR A 82 14.73 2.65 -8.51
N ALA A 83 14.40 3.73 -9.18
CA ALA A 83 15.23 4.32 -10.22
C ALA A 83 16.46 5.08 -9.67
N GLY A 84 16.51 5.30 -8.35
CA GLY A 84 17.59 6.06 -7.70
C GLY A 84 17.36 7.56 -7.67
N ASP A 85 16.15 8.00 -7.97
CA ASP A 85 15.79 9.42 -7.89
C ASP A 85 15.87 9.93 -6.45
N HIS A 86 16.15 11.22 -6.30
CA HIS A 86 16.14 11.91 -5.01
C HIS A 86 14.68 12.15 -4.58
N ILE A 87 14.09 11.19 -3.90
CA ILE A 87 12.71 11.25 -3.39
C ILE A 87 12.60 11.93 -2.03
N ASN A 88 13.68 11.96 -1.26
CA ASN A 88 13.75 12.70 0.00
C ASN A 88 14.12 14.16 -0.29
N ILE A 89 13.10 14.98 -0.51
CA ILE A 89 13.27 16.39 -0.89
C ILE A 89 13.82 17.28 0.23
N THR A 90 13.70 16.84 1.50
CA THR A 90 14.20 17.62 2.66
C THR A 90 15.70 17.50 2.84
N GLU A 91 16.27 16.36 2.44
CA GLU A 91 17.70 16.06 2.57
C GLU A 91 18.41 15.98 1.23
N ASP A 92 17.66 16.11 0.12
CA ASP A 92 18.14 15.94 -1.26
C ASP A 92 18.92 14.63 -1.45
N ARG A 93 18.33 13.52 -0.94
CA ARG A 93 18.95 12.18 -0.99
C ARG A 93 18.11 11.20 -1.78
N GLY A 94 18.79 10.37 -2.57
CA GLY A 94 18.27 9.11 -3.06
C GLY A 94 18.23 8.07 -1.94
N PHE A 95 17.25 7.17 -1.98
CA PHE A 95 17.14 6.08 -0.99
C PHE A 95 18.33 5.12 -1.06
N PHE A 96 18.88 4.93 -2.28
CA PHE A 96 20.03 4.07 -2.51
C PHE A 96 21.30 4.90 -2.64
N HIS A 97 21.97 5.11 -1.52
CA HIS A 97 23.36 5.60 -1.48
C HIS A 97 24.31 4.43 -1.27
N LEU A 98 24.04 3.30 -1.91
CA LEU A 98 24.99 2.20 -1.98
C LEU A 98 25.79 2.36 -3.27
N PRO A 99 27.11 2.48 -3.14
CA PRO A 99 27.96 2.43 -4.32
C PRO A 99 27.80 1.07 -4.97
N ASP A 100 27.27 1.12 -6.14
CA ASP A 100 27.49 0.22 -7.24
C ASP A 100 27.60 -1.27 -7.00
N LEU A 101 26.76 -1.99 -7.70
CA LEU A 101 27.09 -3.21 -8.40
C LEU A 101 26.65 -4.54 -7.83
N LEU A 102 26.41 -4.71 -6.57
CA LEU A 102 26.09 -6.05 -6.05
C LEU A 102 24.59 -6.33 -5.85
N CYS A 103 23.76 -5.29 -5.81
CA CYS A 103 22.32 -5.45 -5.57
C CYS A 103 21.42 -5.35 -6.80
N LEU A 104 21.89 -4.77 -7.90
CA LEU A 104 21.08 -4.55 -9.10
C LEU A 104 20.46 -5.81 -9.73
N PRO A 105 21.13 -6.96 -9.84
CA PRO A 105 20.51 -8.17 -10.40
C PRO A 105 19.50 -8.80 -9.46
N LEU A 106 19.78 -8.82 -8.14
CA LEU A 106 18.87 -9.38 -7.13
C LEU A 106 17.63 -8.50 -6.98
N PHE A 107 17.78 -7.19 -7.06
CA PHE A 107 16.72 -6.21 -6.92
C PHE A 107 15.78 -6.18 -8.14
N ARG A 108 16.31 -6.30 -9.37
CA ARG A 108 15.50 -6.48 -10.58
C ARG A 108 14.71 -7.79 -10.54
N TYR A 109 15.27 -8.84 -9.97
CA TYR A 109 14.59 -10.11 -9.78
C TYR A 109 13.41 -9.98 -8.78
N PHE A 110 13.62 -9.29 -7.68
CA PHE A 110 12.59 -9.03 -6.66
C PHE A 110 11.47 -8.12 -7.20
N HIS A 111 11.84 -7.05 -7.90
CA HIS A 111 10.89 -6.11 -8.51
C HIS A 111 9.99 -6.79 -9.57
N HIS A 112 10.57 -7.61 -10.41
CA HIS A 112 9.81 -8.37 -11.41
C HIS A 112 8.81 -9.34 -10.76
N ARG A 113 9.19 -9.95 -9.65
CA ARG A 113 8.36 -10.93 -8.96
C ARG A 113 7.18 -10.30 -8.21
N ILE A 114 7.39 -9.13 -7.60
CA ILE A 114 6.33 -8.35 -6.94
C ILE A 114 5.30 -7.85 -7.97
N ARG A 115 5.78 -7.36 -9.13
CA ARG A 115 4.88 -6.90 -10.21
C ARG A 115 4.06 -8.02 -10.81
N CYS A 116 4.62 -9.21 -10.98
CA CYS A 116 3.90 -10.38 -11.48
C CYS A 116 2.89 -10.93 -10.47
N ALA A 117 3.13 -10.81 -9.17
CA ALA A 117 2.20 -11.28 -8.14
C ALA A 117 0.98 -10.35 -8.00
N ALA A 118 1.17 -9.04 -8.14
CA ALA A 118 0.08 -8.07 -8.14
C ALA A 118 -0.85 -8.25 -9.36
N VAL A 119 -0.29 -8.44 -10.55
CA VAL A 119 -1.07 -8.64 -11.80
C VAL A 119 -1.86 -9.95 -11.78
N LYS A 120 -1.36 -11.02 -11.16
CA LYS A 120 -2.09 -12.31 -11.11
C LYS A 120 -3.34 -12.28 -10.21
N LYS A 121 -3.45 -11.33 -9.29
CA LYS A 121 -4.64 -11.24 -8.43
C LYS A 121 -5.80 -10.56 -9.14
N ASP A 122 -5.51 -9.65 -10.07
CA ASP A 122 -6.53 -8.94 -10.85
C ASP A 122 -7.16 -9.82 -11.93
N ASP A 123 -6.40 -10.78 -12.51
CA ASP A 123 -6.91 -11.71 -13.52
C ASP A 123 -7.83 -12.82 -12.97
N ALA A 124 -7.76 -13.11 -11.67
CA ALA A 124 -8.61 -14.12 -11.02
C ALA A 124 -10.02 -13.61 -10.66
N PHE A 125 -10.28 -12.30 -10.79
CA PHE A 125 -11.57 -11.69 -10.43
C PHE A 125 -12.51 -11.52 -11.63
N VAL A 126 -12.12 -11.92 -12.86
CA VAL A 126 -12.91 -11.73 -14.09
C VAL A 126 -13.63 -13.01 -14.56
N GLU A 127 -13.41 -14.17 -13.90
CA GLU A 127 -14.10 -15.42 -14.24
C GLU A 127 -14.89 -16.01 -13.05
N GLN A 128 -15.97 -15.32 -12.64
CA GLN A 128 -17.12 -15.97 -11.98
C GLN A 128 -18.42 -15.23 -12.30
#